data_988b1c8aa752d532d8a36f4da0dc4e4c
#
_entry.id   988b1c8aa752d532d8a36f4da0dc4e4c
#
_cell.length_a   1.000
_cell.length_b   1.000
_cell.length_c   1.000
_cell.angle_alpha   90.00
_cell.angle_beta   90.00
_cell.angle_gamma   90.00
#
_symmetry.space_group_name_H-M   'P 1'
#
loop_
_entity.id
_entity.type
_entity.pdbx_description
1 polymer ?
#
loop_
_entity_poly.entity_id
_entity_poly.type
_entity_poly.pdbx_seq_one_letter_code
_entity_poly.pdbx_strand_id
1 'polypeptide(L)'
;MIKLEKRKMERYLFGTKYSTLVPFEATVRGERLTVTTFRKTKAQAKQYYKKYKNSPFSTEAKTYIYGELSPICKEWGYVPAEMEEGHIVTFVADKVNAELIKPSTVKIKSLGDYVNLTEYELEPIPDKSEECYFVSVTDGKIVSVCETNAEDAFVGAKEINVYTAPDYRDMGYGASNVTAMTEYYLSLGYNVAYTCQNDNKASVALAARCGYKKIAETYYFICYKED
;
A
#
# COMPACT_ATOMS: atom_id res chain seq x y z
N MET A 1 -0.83 22.94 3.03
CA MET A 1 0.39 23.54 2.42
C MET A 1 0.58 22.92 1.04
N ILE A 2 0.79 23.71 0.00
CA ILE A 2 1.05 23.19 -1.35
C ILE A 2 2.56 23.06 -1.50
N LYS A 3 3.03 21.82 -1.67
CA LYS A 3 4.44 21.51 -1.92
C LYS A 3 4.64 21.33 -3.43
N LEU A 4 5.48 22.14 -4.04
CA LEU A 4 5.89 21.95 -5.41
C LEU A 4 7.17 21.16 -5.41
N GLU A 5 7.10 19.91 -5.79
CA GLU A 5 8.29 19.11 -6.01
C GLU A 5 8.73 19.20 -7.48
N LYS A 6 10.05 19.30 -7.70
CA LYS A 6 10.66 18.99 -8.99
C LYS A 6 10.69 17.45 -9.11
N ARG A 7 9.54 16.83 -9.41
CA ARG A 7 9.50 15.39 -9.67
C ARG A 7 9.91 15.12 -11.11
N LYS A 8 10.65 14.03 -11.33
CA LYS A 8 10.72 13.39 -12.65
C LYS A 8 9.28 13.03 -13.05
N MET A 9 8.94 13.16 -14.33
CA MET A 9 7.58 12.94 -14.83
C MET A 9 7.10 11.49 -14.66
N GLU A 10 7.99 10.54 -14.47
CA GLU A 10 7.68 9.12 -14.35
C GLU A 10 8.01 8.64 -12.95
N ARG A 11 7.06 8.01 -12.29
CA ARG A 11 7.25 7.25 -11.06
C ARG A 11 6.75 5.84 -11.32
N TYR A 12 7.52 4.87 -10.87
CA TYR A 12 7.01 3.52 -10.70
C TYR A 12 6.20 3.51 -9.40
N LEU A 13 4.91 3.22 -9.49
CA LEU A 13 4.07 2.90 -8.36
C LEU A 13 3.79 1.39 -8.41
N PHE A 14 3.98 0.72 -7.28
CA PHE A 14 3.62 -0.69 -7.08
C PHE A 14 4.36 -1.71 -7.97
N GLY A 15 5.61 -1.49 -8.32
CA GLY A 15 6.45 -2.47 -9.03
C GLY A 15 5.93 -2.90 -10.41
N THR A 16 4.97 -2.17 -10.99
CA THR A 16 4.39 -2.49 -12.29
C THR A 16 5.35 -2.13 -13.43
N LYS A 17 5.43 -2.99 -14.45
CA LYS A 17 6.18 -2.79 -15.70
C LYS A 17 5.73 -1.58 -16.53
N TYR A 18 4.69 -0.89 -16.09
CA TYR A 18 4.08 0.23 -16.81
C TYR A 18 4.57 1.55 -16.23
N SER A 19 5.01 2.46 -17.06
CA SER A 19 5.33 3.81 -16.65
C SER A 19 4.06 4.49 -16.14
N THR A 20 4.01 4.73 -14.85
CA THR A 20 2.89 5.34 -14.16
C THR A 20 3.18 6.81 -13.93
N LEU A 21 2.25 7.68 -14.28
CA LEU A 21 2.32 9.11 -14.04
C LEU A 21 1.41 9.49 -12.88
N VAL A 22 1.94 10.20 -11.89
CA VAL A 22 1.17 10.75 -10.76
C VAL A 22 1.31 12.26 -10.72
N PRO A 23 0.51 13.00 -11.50
CA PRO A 23 0.62 14.45 -11.59
C PRO A 23 0.09 15.18 -10.37
N PHE A 24 -0.64 14.49 -9.49
CA PHE A 24 -1.23 15.06 -8.30
C PHE A 24 -1.30 14.04 -7.16
N GLU A 25 -1.00 14.52 -5.96
CA GLU A 25 -1.13 13.78 -4.71
C GLU A 25 -1.68 14.69 -3.63
N ALA A 26 -2.69 14.26 -2.92
CA ALA A 26 -3.20 14.91 -1.71
C ALA A 26 -3.04 13.96 -0.52
N THR A 27 -2.30 14.35 0.51
CA THR A 27 -2.04 13.53 1.69
C THR A 27 -2.45 14.26 2.95
N VAL A 28 -3.25 13.61 3.78
CA VAL A 28 -3.58 14.06 5.13
C VAL A 28 -2.79 13.25 6.15
N ARG A 29 -2.07 13.96 7.03
CA ARG A 29 -1.39 13.39 8.20
C ARG A 29 -1.81 14.20 9.44
N GLY A 30 -2.54 13.57 10.37
CA GLY A 30 -3.23 14.28 11.42
C GLY A 30 -4.20 15.32 10.83
N GLU A 31 -4.08 16.57 11.22
CA GLU A 31 -4.90 17.68 10.70
C GLU A 31 -4.30 18.39 9.47
N ARG A 32 -3.16 17.92 8.98
CA ARG A 32 -2.41 18.61 7.94
C ARG A 32 -2.63 17.99 6.57
N LEU A 33 -3.25 18.75 5.66
CA LEU A 33 -3.30 18.45 4.23
C LEU A 33 -2.03 18.98 3.53
N THR A 34 -1.36 18.11 2.80
CA THR A 34 -0.28 18.44 1.86
C THR A 34 -0.74 18.08 0.45
N VAL A 35 -0.56 18.98 -0.51
CA VAL A 35 -0.81 18.70 -1.92
C VAL A 35 0.49 18.82 -2.68
N THR A 36 0.86 17.76 -3.38
CA THR A 36 2.04 17.67 -4.23
C THR A 36 1.59 17.57 -5.68
N THR A 37 2.25 18.32 -6.58
CA THR A 37 1.83 18.38 -7.98
C THR A 37 2.98 18.79 -8.89
N PHE A 38 2.87 18.54 -10.19
CA PHE A 38 3.78 19.04 -11.19
C PHE A 38 3.59 20.55 -11.41
N ARG A 39 4.62 21.18 -11.99
CA ARG A 39 4.54 22.61 -12.31
C ARG A 39 3.38 22.95 -13.26
N LYS A 40 3.12 22.09 -14.24
CA LYS A 40 2.05 22.27 -15.23
C LYS A 40 0.64 22.16 -14.64
N THR A 41 0.46 21.39 -13.57
CA THR A 41 -0.83 21.16 -12.88
C THR A 41 -0.99 21.98 -11.60
N LYS A 42 -0.11 22.95 -11.38
CA LYS A 42 -0.09 23.80 -10.17
C LYS A 42 -1.37 24.61 -9.96
N ALA A 43 -1.97 25.09 -11.04
CA ALA A 43 -3.18 25.89 -10.96
C ALA A 43 -4.35 25.05 -10.41
N GLN A 44 -4.53 23.84 -10.94
CA GLN A 44 -5.54 22.87 -10.50
C GLN A 44 -5.35 22.48 -9.03
N ALA A 45 -4.10 22.19 -8.64
CA ALA A 45 -3.78 21.86 -7.25
C ALA A 45 -4.08 23.02 -6.28
N LYS A 46 -3.82 24.26 -6.66
CA LYS A 46 -4.17 25.44 -5.84
C LYS A 46 -5.68 25.62 -5.68
N GLN A 47 -6.44 25.43 -6.75
CA GLN A 47 -7.91 25.49 -6.73
C GLN A 47 -8.48 24.37 -5.85
N TYR A 48 -7.98 23.13 -6.03
CA TYR A 48 -8.34 21.99 -5.20
C TYR A 48 -8.10 22.30 -3.71
N TYR A 49 -6.88 22.73 -3.35
CA TYR A 49 -6.55 23.05 -1.96
C TYR A 49 -7.48 24.13 -1.38
N LYS A 50 -7.72 25.20 -2.12
CA LYS A 50 -8.62 26.29 -1.69
C LYS A 50 -10.03 25.78 -1.44
N LYS A 51 -10.55 24.92 -2.30
CA LYS A 51 -11.93 24.48 -2.33
C LYS A 51 -12.22 23.31 -1.38
N TYR A 52 -11.26 22.38 -1.25
CA TYR A 52 -11.47 21.09 -0.60
C TYR A 52 -10.53 20.77 0.58
N LYS A 53 -9.81 21.76 1.11
CA LYS A 53 -8.87 21.55 2.23
C LYS A 53 -9.52 20.93 3.48
N ASN A 54 -10.82 21.10 3.68
CA ASN A 54 -11.57 20.57 4.83
C ASN A 54 -12.24 19.22 4.53
N SER A 55 -12.34 18.83 3.25
CA SER A 55 -12.92 17.57 2.80
C SER A 55 -12.17 17.02 1.58
N PRO A 56 -10.83 16.78 1.70
CA PRO A 56 -9.97 16.55 0.53
C PRO A 56 -10.25 15.23 -0.20
N PHE A 57 -10.93 14.29 0.44
CA PHE A 57 -11.21 12.97 -0.14
C PHE A 57 -12.71 12.75 -0.40
N SER A 58 -13.51 13.82 -0.33
CA SER A 58 -14.91 13.73 -0.72
C SER A 58 -15.06 13.38 -2.21
N THR A 59 -16.17 12.78 -2.58
CA THR A 59 -16.48 12.45 -3.98
C THR A 59 -16.36 13.68 -4.87
N GLU A 60 -16.85 14.85 -4.40
CA GLU A 60 -16.76 16.12 -5.14
C GLU A 60 -15.32 16.57 -5.34
N ALA A 61 -14.46 16.38 -4.32
CA ALA A 61 -13.04 16.74 -4.42
C ALA A 61 -12.30 15.85 -5.43
N LYS A 62 -12.55 14.54 -5.39
CA LYS A 62 -11.98 13.57 -6.33
C LYS A 62 -12.49 13.81 -7.76
N THR A 63 -13.81 13.98 -7.93
CA THR A 63 -14.42 14.30 -9.23
C THR A 63 -13.86 15.59 -9.83
N TYR A 64 -13.67 16.61 -9.00
CA TYR A 64 -13.09 17.88 -9.46
C TYR A 64 -11.68 17.66 -10.00
N ILE A 65 -10.78 17.06 -9.24
CA ILE A 65 -9.39 16.89 -9.69
C ILE A 65 -9.28 15.92 -10.86
N TYR A 66 -10.14 14.88 -10.90
CA TYR A 66 -10.24 13.95 -12.01
C TYR A 66 -10.64 14.65 -13.31
N GLY A 67 -11.66 15.50 -13.26
CA GLY A 67 -12.12 16.29 -14.41
C GLY A 67 -11.06 17.30 -14.92
N GLU A 68 -10.35 17.95 -13.99
CA GLU A 68 -9.32 18.92 -14.32
C GLU A 68 -8.04 18.30 -14.91
N LEU A 69 -7.64 17.12 -14.44
CA LEU A 69 -6.37 16.53 -14.84
C LEU A 69 -6.48 15.52 -15.99
N SER A 70 -7.62 14.86 -16.16
CA SER A 70 -7.81 13.86 -17.23
C SER A 70 -7.51 14.40 -18.63
N PRO A 71 -7.99 15.59 -19.03
CA PRO A 71 -7.65 16.15 -20.33
C PRO A 71 -6.15 16.41 -20.48
N ILE A 72 -5.50 16.91 -19.41
CA ILE A 72 -4.06 17.23 -19.41
C ILE A 72 -3.24 15.94 -19.56
N CYS A 73 -3.62 14.88 -18.86
CA CYS A 73 -2.92 13.59 -18.96
C CYS A 73 -3.05 12.97 -20.34
N LYS A 74 -4.23 13.08 -20.97
CA LYS A 74 -4.45 12.62 -22.35
C LYS A 74 -3.58 13.38 -23.35
N GLU A 75 -3.43 14.68 -23.20
CA GLU A 75 -2.49 15.48 -24.01
C GLU A 75 -1.04 15.02 -23.86
N TRP A 76 -0.70 14.38 -22.74
CA TRP A 76 0.64 13.83 -22.48
C TRP A 76 0.80 12.36 -22.92
N GLY A 77 -0.24 11.74 -23.50
CA GLY A 77 -0.24 10.33 -23.92
C GLY A 77 -0.45 9.35 -22.76
N TYR A 78 -1.22 9.76 -21.76
CA TYR A 78 -1.56 8.92 -20.61
C TYR A 78 -3.08 8.79 -20.44
N VAL A 79 -3.53 7.61 -20.03
CA VAL A 79 -4.91 7.31 -19.69
C VAL A 79 -5.07 7.37 -18.17
N PRO A 80 -6.02 8.17 -17.64
CA PRO A 80 -6.32 8.16 -16.22
C PRO A 80 -6.80 6.79 -15.76
N ALA A 81 -6.31 6.34 -14.60
CA ALA A 81 -6.82 5.19 -13.88
C ALA A 81 -8.26 5.45 -13.38
N GLU A 82 -8.91 4.43 -12.84
CA GLU A 82 -10.18 4.63 -12.16
C GLU A 82 -10.03 5.57 -10.96
N MET A 83 -11.03 6.40 -10.70
CA MET A 83 -10.95 7.48 -9.71
C MET A 83 -10.62 6.97 -8.29
N GLU A 84 -11.12 5.81 -7.89
CA GLU A 84 -10.90 5.25 -6.55
C GLU A 84 -9.59 4.48 -6.42
N GLU A 85 -8.95 4.09 -7.50
CA GLU A 85 -7.72 3.29 -7.49
C GLU A 85 -6.58 3.96 -6.73
N GLY A 86 -6.50 5.29 -6.77
CA GLY A 86 -5.48 6.06 -6.08
C GLY A 86 -5.78 6.42 -4.62
N HIS A 87 -6.90 5.97 -4.04
CA HIS A 87 -7.28 6.35 -2.68
C HIS A 87 -6.82 5.31 -1.66
N ILE A 88 -5.72 5.57 -0.99
CA ILE A 88 -5.07 4.65 -0.05
C ILE A 88 -5.01 5.18 1.37
N VAL A 89 -4.93 4.27 2.32
CA VAL A 89 -4.63 4.54 3.73
C VAL A 89 -3.34 3.84 4.14
N THR A 90 -2.54 4.52 4.94
CA THR A 90 -1.27 4.02 5.46
C THR A 90 -1.32 3.91 6.96
N PHE A 91 -0.87 2.77 7.44
CA PHE A 91 -0.79 2.44 8.84
C PHE A 91 0.66 2.12 9.21
N VAL A 92 1.02 2.30 10.49
CA VAL A 92 2.30 1.85 11.05
C VAL A 92 2.06 1.13 12.37
N ALA A 93 2.94 0.20 12.69
CA ALA A 93 2.97 -0.47 13.98
C ALA A 93 4.26 -0.12 14.73
N ASP A 94 4.13 0.18 16.01
CA ASP A 94 5.22 0.29 16.98
C ASP A 94 5.27 -0.92 17.94
N LYS A 95 4.20 -1.71 17.95
CA LYS A 95 4.03 -2.96 18.70
C LYS A 95 2.91 -3.77 18.07
N VAL A 96 2.89 -5.05 18.37
CA VAL A 96 1.87 -6.01 17.93
C VAL A 96 1.25 -6.76 19.11
N ASN A 97 0.10 -7.38 18.86
CA ASN A 97 -0.48 -8.35 19.80
C ASN A 97 -0.03 -9.77 19.43
N ALA A 98 1.05 -10.24 20.04
CA ALA A 98 1.63 -11.57 19.77
C ALA A 98 0.65 -12.74 19.98
N GLU A 99 -0.44 -12.58 20.74
CA GLU A 99 -1.47 -13.60 20.92
C GLU A 99 -2.21 -13.95 19.60
N LEU A 100 -2.09 -13.12 18.58
CA LEU A 100 -2.64 -13.42 17.26
C LEU A 100 -1.82 -14.44 16.48
N ILE A 101 -0.56 -14.71 16.89
CA ILE A 101 0.32 -15.64 16.17
C ILE A 101 -0.12 -17.07 16.47
N LYS A 102 -0.47 -17.78 15.40
CA LYS A 102 -0.91 -19.18 15.49
C LYS A 102 0.28 -20.14 15.36
N PRO A 103 0.18 -21.35 15.95
CA PRO A 103 1.19 -22.40 15.78
C PRO A 103 1.44 -22.81 14.32
N SER A 104 0.44 -22.60 13.44
CA SER A 104 0.54 -22.88 12.01
C SER A 104 1.34 -21.82 11.22
N THR A 105 1.73 -20.71 11.86
CA THR A 105 2.53 -19.65 11.22
C THR A 105 4.01 -19.99 11.29
N VAL A 106 4.63 -20.10 10.12
CA VAL A 106 6.06 -20.41 9.98
C VAL A 106 6.75 -19.37 9.11
N LYS A 107 8.03 -19.12 9.42
CA LYS A 107 8.92 -18.30 8.62
C LYS A 107 9.66 -19.18 7.61
N ILE A 108 9.57 -18.84 6.34
CA ILE A 108 10.24 -19.57 5.26
C ILE A 108 10.99 -18.61 4.32
N LYS A 109 11.91 -19.16 3.52
CA LYS A 109 12.63 -18.43 2.47
C LYS A 109 12.42 -19.02 1.08
N SER A 110 11.70 -20.13 0.99
CA SER A 110 11.31 -20.78 -0.25
C SER A 110 10.09 -21.65 -0.01
N LEU A 111 9.45 -22.07 -1.07
CA LEU A 111 8.27 -22.93 -1.02
C LEU A 111 8.59 -24.31 -0.37
N GLY A 112 9.79 -24.88 -0.60
CA GLY A 112 10.14 -26.20 -0.11
C GLY A 112 9.16 -27.25 -0.62
N ASP A 113 8.72 -28.15 0.31
CA ASP A 113 7.78 -29.24 0.01
C ASP A 113 6.31 -28.83 0.19
N TYR A 114 6.02 -27.55 0.47
CA TYR A 114 4.65 -27.08 0.64
C TYR A 114 3.93 -26.90 -0.69
N VAL A 115 2.62 -27.16 -0.69
CA VAL A 115 1.72 -26.80 -1.78
C VAL A 115 1.17 -25.40 -1.53
N ASN A 116 1.45 -24.46 -2.43
CA ASN A 116 0.94 -23.10 -2.29
C ASN A 116 -0.49 -22.99 -2.87
N LEU A 117 -1.45 -22.63 -2.04
CA LEU A 117 -2.83 -22.36 -2.43
C LEU A 117 -3.11 -20.85 -2.64
N THR A 118 -2.10 -20.00 -2.46
CA THR A 118 -2.24 -18.56 -2.67
C THR A 118 -1.87 -18.18 -4.11
N GLU A 119 -2.21 -16.95 -4.50
CA GLU A 119 -1.84 -16.39 -5.81
C GLU A 119 -0.40 -15.82 -5.84
N TYR A 120 0.28 -15.81 -4.68
CA TYR A 120 1.67 -15.32 -4.61
C TYR A 120 2.66 -16.35 -5.12
N GLU A 121 3.55 -15.91 -6.00
CA GLU A 121 4.75 -16.68 -6.36
C GLU A 121 5.79 -16.52 -5.24
N LEU A 122 6.19 -17.64 -4.63
CA LEU A 122 7.17 -17.67 -3.56
C LEU A 122 8.57 -17.92 -4.15
N GLU A 123 9.17 -16.85 -4.67
CA GLU A 123 10.53 -16.90 -5.18
C GLU A 123 11.53 -17.22 -4.06
N PRO A 124 12.55 -18.06 -4.31
CA PRO A 124 13.56 -18.37 -3.31
C PRO A 124 14.32 -17.12 -2.85
N ILE A 125 14.34 -16.88 -1.54
CA ILE A 125 15.06 -15.78 -0.92
C ILE A 125 16.44 -16.28 -0.45
N PRO A 126 17.55 -15.57 -0.79
CA PRO A 126 18.88 -15.96 -0.33
C PRO A 126 18.99 -16.08 1.20
N ASP A 127 19.70 -17.10 1.69
CA ASP A 127 19.82 -17.35 3.14
C ASP A 127 20.37 -16.17 3.94
N LYS A 128 21.28 -15.40 3.34
CA LYS A 128 21.88 -14.22 3.96
C LYS A 128 20.99 -12.98 3.97
N SER A 129 19.87 -12.98 3.23
CA SER A 129 18.91 -11.88 3.23
C SER A 129 18.13 -11.85 4.55
N GLU A 130 17.79 -10.65 5.03
CA GLU A 130 16.82 -10.46 6.12
C GLU A 130 15.38 -10.64 5.65
N GLU A 131 15.15 -10.65 4.34
CA GLU A 131 13.84 -10.90 3.76
C GLU A 131 13.39 -12.33 3.99
N CYS A 132 12.09 -12.51 4.15
CA CYS A 132 11.46 -13.80 4.40
C CYS A 132 9.96 -13.71 4.10
N TYR A 133 9.34 -14.88 4.01
CA TYR A 133 7.89 -15.02 4.06
C TYR A 133 7.45 -15.49 5.44
N PHE A 134 6.31 -15.00 5.91
CA PHE A 134 5.56 -15.63 6.97
C PHE A 134 4.31 -16.25 6.38
N VAL A 135 4.18 -17.57 6.52
CA VAL A 135 3.10 -18.34 5.91
C VAL A 135 2.32 -19.11 6.97
N SER A 136 1.03 -19.28 6.74
CA SER A 136 0.23 -20.23 7.53
C SER A 136 0.10 -21.53 6.77
N VAL A 137 0.44 -22.62 7.44
CA VAL A 137 0.42 -23.98 6.87
C VAL A 137 -0.67 -24.81 7.52
N THR A 138 -1.48 -25.48 6.70
CA THR A 138 -2.51 -26.43 7.13
C THR A 138 -2.43 -27.67 6.22
N ASP A 139 -2.22 -28.84 6.81
CA ASP A 139 -2.10 -30.13 6.09
C ASP A 139 -1.09 -30.08 4.93
N GLY A 140 0.09 -29.50 5.18
CA GLY A 140 1.16 -29.36 4.18
C GLY A 140 0.89 -28.31 3.10
N LYS A 141 -0.17 -27.51 3.22
CA LYS A 141 -0.57 -26.49 2.27
C LYS A 141 -0.39 -25.10 2.85
N ILE A 142 0.23 -24.19 2.08
CA ILE A 142 0.29 -22.77 2.42
C ILE A 142 -1.05 -22.15 2.04
N VAL A 143 -1.76 -21.65 3.04
CA VAL A 143 -3.11 -21.08 2.92
C VAL A 143 -3.13 -19.56 3.07
N SER A 144 -2.05 -19.00 3.60
CA SER A 144 -1.86 -17.54 3.72
C SER A 144 -0.38 -17.21 3.66
N VAL A 145 -0.05 -16.12 2.99
CA VAL A 145 1.32 -15.60 2.82
C VAL A 145 1.36 -14.14 3.23
N CYS A 146 2.39 -13.76 3.95
CA CYS A 146 2.76 -12.37 4.21
C CYS A 146 4.20 -12.16 3.73
N GLU A 147 4.44 -11.07 3.01
CA GLU A 147 5.73 -10.70 2.44
C GLU A 147 6.00 -9.21 2.60
N THR A 148 7.22 -8.78 2.31
CA THR A 148 7.55 -7.35 2.19
C THR A 148 7.55 -6.94 0.73
N ASN A 149 7.09 -5.73 0.45
CA ASN A 149 7.29 -5.11 -0.86
C ASN A 149 8.78 -4.92 -1.11
N ALA A 150 9.22 -5.20 -2.35
CA ALA A 150 10.61 -5.02 -2.79
C ALA A 150 11.05 -3.54 -2.74
N GLU A 151 10.11 -2.61 -2.84
CA GLU A 151 10.35 -1.17 -2.74
C GLU A 151 9.68 -0.64 -1.46
N ASP A 152 10.49 -0.11 -0.55
CA ASP A 152 9.99 0.57 0.64
C ASP A 152 9.15 1.79 0.24
N ALA A 153 7.84 1.75 0.43
CA ALA A 153 6.94 2.87 0.12
C ALA A 153 7.26 4.12 0.98
N PHE A 154 7.87 3.90 2.12
CA PHE A 154 8.41 4.94 2.99
C PHE A 154 9.90 4.69 3.26
N VAL A 155 10.71 5.73 3.09
CA VAL A 155 12.15 5.66 3.43
C VAL A 155 12.31 5.18 4.88
N GLY A 156 12.90 4.00 5.04
CA GLY A 156 13.21 3.39 6.35
C GLY A 156 12.07 2.61 7.02
N ALA A 157 11.03 2.21 6.28
CA ALA A 157 10.00 1.31 6.78
C ALA A 157 9.84 0.11 5.84
N LYS A 158 9.72 -1.09 6.40
CA LYS A 158 9.30 -2.27 5.65
C LYS A 158 7.79 -2.24 5.45
N GLU A 159 7.35 -2.21 4.21
CA GLU A 159 5.92 -2.33 3.87
C GLU A 159 5.59 -3.79 3.65
N ILE A 160 4.52 -4.26 4.30
CA ILE A 160 4.10 -5.66 4.23
C ILE A 160 2.81 -5.81 3.44
N ASN A 161 2.73 -6.92 2.70
CA ASN A 161 1.57 -7.41 1.99
C ASN A 161 1.12 -8.73 2.57
N VAL A 162 -0.17 -9.04 2.49
CA VAL A 162 -0.72 -10.32 2.93
C VAL A 162 -1.82 -10.78 1.99
N TYR A 163 -1.79 -12.05 1.69
CA TYR A 163 -2.86 -12.74 0.98
C TYR A 163 -3.28 -14.00 1.74
N THR A 164 -4.58 -14.29 1.72
CA THR A 164 -5.13 -15.53 2.27
C THR A 164 -6.05 -16.14 1.22
N ALA A 165 -5.84 -17.42 0.94
CA ALA A 165 -6.66 -18.18 0.00
C ALA A 165 -8.15 -18.07 0.39
N PRO A 166 -9.08 -17.93 -0.58
CA PRO A 166 -10.49 -17.61 -0.31
C PRO A 166 -11.15 -18.50 0.74
N ASP A 167 -10.97 -19.81 0.64
CA ASP A 167 -11.59 -20.79 1.55
C ASP A 167 -11.03 -20.74 2.98
N TYR A 168 -9.95 -20.00 3.21
CA TYR A 168 -9.27 -19.89 4.50
C TYR A 168 -9.35 -18.48 5.11
N ARG A 169 -10.13 -17.58 4.49
CA ARG A 169 -10.37 -16.24 5.02
C ARG A 169 -11.19 -16.30 6.32
N ASP A 170 -11.14 -15.23 7.09
CA ASP A 170 -11.82 -15.06 8.37
C ASP A 170 -11.43 -16.07 9.47
N MET A 171 -10.47 -16.96 9.19
CA MET A 171 -9.90 -17.91 10.14
C MET A 171 -8.70 -17.35 10.93
N GLY A 172 -8.31 -16.09 10.70
CA GLY A 172 -7.24 -15.40 11.42
C GLY A 172 -5.83 -15.67 10.90
N TYR A 173 -5.65 -16.41 9.81
CA TYR A 173 -4.33 -16.71 9.24
C TYR A 173 -3.59 -15.45 8.77
N GLY A 174 -4.28 -14.54 8.06
CA GLY A 174 -3.69 -13.27 7.62
C GLY A 174 -3.23 -12.43 8.82
N ALA A 175 -4.04 -12.33 9.87
CA ALA A 175 -3.67 -11.59 11.08
C ALA A 175 -2.45 -12.22 11.78
N SER A 176 -2.37 -13.52 11.82
CA SER A 176 -1.23 -14.25 12.39
C SER A 176 0.06 -13.97 11.63
N ASN A 177 0.03 -14.06 10.30
CA ASN A 177 1.20 -13.82 9.46
C ASN A 177 1.66 -12.35 9.50
N VAL A 178 0.72 -11.39 9.40
CA VAL A 178 1.01 -9.96 9.55
C VAL A 178 1.65 -9.65 10.90
N THR A 179 1.10 -10.20 11.98
CA THR A 179 1.65 -9.99 13.33
C THR A 179 3.05 -10.56 13.46
N ALA A 180 3.28 -11.80 13.02
CA ALA A 180 4.58 -12.46 13.11
C ALA A 180 5.66 -11.74 12.28
N MET A 181 5.33 -11.31 11.06
CA MET A 181 6.25 -10.53 10.23
C MET A 181 6.56 -9.17 10.83
N THR A 182 5.54 -8.49 11.37
CA THR A 182 5.73 -7.20 12.03
C THR A 182 6.65 -7.33 13.25
N GLU A 183 6.42 -8.32 14.11
CA GLU A 183 7.28 -8.59 15.26
C GLU A 183 8.72 -8.86 14.84
N TYR A 184 8.91 -9.66 13.80
CA TYR A 184 10.23 -9.95 13.24
C TYR A 184 10.97 -8.67 12.81
N TYR A 185 10.37 -7.82 11.98
CA TYR A 185 11.05 -6.61 11.50
C TYR A 185 11.22 -5.54 12.58
N LEU A 186 10.28 -5.41 13.52
CA LEU A 186 10.46 -4.55 14.69
C LEU A 186 11.66 -5.02 15.54
N SER A 187 11.86 -6.34 15.69
CA SER A 187 13.01 -6.90 16.43
C SER A 187 14.36 -6.61 15.75
N LEU A 188 14.37 -6.40 14.44
CA LEU A 188 15.53 -5.98 13.67
C LEU A 188 15.72 -4.44 13.65
N GLY A 189 14.84 -3.68 14.30
CA GLY A 189 14.91 -2.24 14.38
C GLY A 189 14.28 -1.48 13.21
N TYR A 190 13.53 -2.15 12.34
CA TYR A 190 12.80 -1.49 11.25
C TYR A 190 11.47 -0.92 11.74
N ASN A 191 11.04 0.18 11.15
CA ASN A 191 9.64 0.54 11.17
C ASN A 191 8.86 -0.37 10.22
N VAL A 192 7.61 -0.68 10.55
CA VAL A 192 6.77 -1.52 9.70
C VAL A 192 5.50 -0.77 9.30
N ALA A 193 5.24 -0.73 8.00
CA ALA A 193 4.08 -0.09 7.41
C ALA A 193 3.15 -1.10 6.76
N TYR A 194 1.88 -0.74 6.68
CA TYR A 194 0.83 -1.47 5.99
C TYR A 194 0.00 -0.46 5.21
N THR A 195 -0.10 -0.66 3.90
CA THR A 195 -0.87 0.23 3.02
C THR A 195 -1.97 -0.56 2.31
N CYS A 196 -3.15 -0.01 2.25
CA CYS A 196 -4.24 -0.61 1.48
C CYS A 196 -5.14 0.45 0.87
N GLN A 197 -5.98 0.07 -0.07
CA GLN A 197 -7.03 0.92 -0.59
C GLN A 197 -8.01 1.29 0.53
N ASN A 198 -8.49 2.52 0.52
CA ASN A 198 -9.36 3.05 1.58
C ASN A 198 -10.71 2.33 1.66
N ASP A 199 -11.20 1.80 0.56
CA ASP A 199 -12.44 1.03 0.47
C ASP A 199 -12.26 -0.47 0.77
N ASN A 200 -11.02 -0.97 0.86
CA ASN A 200 -10.72 -2.33 1.29
C ASN A 200 -10.93 -2.50 2.80
N LYS A 201 -12.20 -2.62 3.19
CA LYS A 201 -12.63 -2.73 4.60
C LYS A 201 -11.98 -3.91 5.33
N ALA A 202 -11.70 -5.02 4.61
CA ALA A 202 -11.07 -6.20 5.18
C ALA A 202 -9.62 -5.89 5.58
N SER A 203 -8.83 -5.26 4.70
CA SER A 203 -7.46 -4.86 4.99
C SER A 203 -7.37 -3.79 6.08
N VAL A 204 -8.28 -2.80 6.08
CA VAL A 204 -8.37 -1.79 7.14
C VAL A 204 -8.66 -2.43 8.50
N ALA A 205 -9.61 -3.37 8.57
CA ALA A 205 -9.94 -4.09 9.79
C ALA A 205 -8.78 -5.00 10.24
N LEU A 206 -8.09 -5.64 9.31
CA LEU A 206 -6.91 -6.45 9.57
C LEU A 206 -5.78 -5.62 10.20
N ALA A 207 -5.43 -4.47 9.62
CA ALA A 207 -4.42 -3.57 10.16
C ALA A 207 -4.77 -3.14 11.60
N ALA A 208 -5.99 -2.72 11.86
CA ALA A 208 -6.45 -2.33 13.20
C ALA A 208 -6.37 -3.50 14.20
N ARG A 209 -6.78 -4.71 13.80
CA ARG A 209 -6.71 -5.91 14.62
C ARG A 209 -5.27 -6.26 14.99
N CYS A 210 -4.32 -6.10 14.08
CA CYS A 210 -2.89 -6.36 14.30
C CYS A 210 -2.18 -5.26 15.12
N GLY A 211 -2.89 -4.20 15.53
CA GLY A 211 -2.34 -3.12 16.36
C GLY A 211 -1.76 -1.95 15.58
N TYR A 212 -1.97 -1.90 14.28
CA TYR A 212 -1.51 -0.79 13.44
C TYR A 212 -2.35 0.47 13.66
N LYS A 213 -1.69 1.61 13.61
CA LYS A 213 -2.31 2.94 13.74
C LYS A 213 -2.29 3.64 12.39
N LYS A 214 -3.43 4.18 11.95
CA LYS A 214 -3.51 5.00 10.75
C LYS A 214 -2.68 6.27 10.95
N ILE A 215 -1.76 6.54 10.03
CA ILE A 215 -0.90 7.71 10.04
C ILE A 215 -1.14 8.66 8.88
N ALA A 216 -1.65 8.14 7.76
CA ALA A 216 -1.92 8.94 6.59
C ALA A 216 -3.12 8.41 5.80
N GLU A 217 -3.74 9.30 5.08
CA GLU A 217 -4.66 9.01 4.01
C GLU A 217 -4.21 9.81 2.80
N THR A 218 -4.15 9.16 1.64
CA THR A 218 -3.59 9.76 0.42
C THR A 218 -4.49 9.46 -0.76
N TYR A 219 -4.69 10.48 -1.58
CA TYR A 219 -5.28 10.34 -2.88
C TYR A 219 -4.24 10.69 -3.94
N TYR A 220 -3.93 9.72 -4.80
CA TYR A 220 -3.12 9.89 -6.00
C TYR A 220 -4.04 9.99 -7.21
N PHE A 221 -3.82 10.98 -8.06
CA PHE A 221 -4.36 10.92 -9.40
C PHE A 221 -3.37 10.15 -10.26
N ILE A 222 -3.76 8.94 -10.65
CA ILE A 222 -2.90 7.98 -11.35
C ILE A 222 -3.24 7.97 -12.83
N CYS A 223 -2.23 7.90 -13.69
CA CYS A 223 -2.38 7.71 -15.13
C CYS A 223 -1.41 6.64 -15.60
N TYR A 224 -1.83 5.82 -16.55
CA TYR A 224 -1.03 4.81 -17.22
C TYR A 224 -0.66 5.29 -18.62
N LYS A 225 0.54 4.93 -19.10
CA LYS A 225 0.92 5.23 -20.47
C LYS A 225 -0.01 4.53 -21.43
N GLU A 226 -0.51 5.24 -22.43
CA GLU A 226 -1.25 4.66 -23.54
C GLU A 226 -0.27 3.88 -24.42
N ASP A 227 -0.55 2.59 -24.71
CA ASP A 227 0.25 1.72 -25.58
C ASP A 227 0.22 2.15 -27.05
#